data_961142a576df27314bd10f270cd1799a
#
_entry.id   961142a576df27314bd10f270cd1799a
#
_cell.length_a   1.000
_cell.length_b   1.000
_cell.length_c   1.000
_cell.angle_alpha   90.00
_cell.angle_beta   90.00
_cell.angle_gamma   90.00
#
_symmetry.space_group_name_H-M   'P 1'
#
loop_
_entity.id
_entity.type
_entity.pdbx_description
1 polymer ?
#
loop_
_entity_poly.entity_id
_entity_poly.type
_entity_poly.pdbx_seq_one_letter_code
_entity_poly.pdbx_strand_id
1 'polypeptide(L)'
;MSVADRPDVRVTASLEDPSHPVIQLAGELELASVETTRAGIHDYLTGASSRVTFDLGELTFMDSSGIALLVQVSNDVGAVRLVNVPPIVHRVLEATGLLEHFGLSP
;
A
#
# COMPACT_ATOMS: atom_id res chain seq x y z
N MET A 1 -13.20 -16.34 19.65
CA MET A 1 -12.39 -15.33 19.00
C MET A 1 -13.01 -14.95 17.68
N SER A 2 -13.10 -13.67 17.46
CA SER A 2 -13.65 -13.15 16.24
C SER A 2 -12.59 -13.11 15.13
N VAL A 3 -13.01 -13.29 13.89
CA VAL A 3 -12.14 -13.11 12.74
C VAL A 3 -11.57 -11.69 12.73
N ALA A 4 -12.33 -10.73 13.25
CA ALA A 4 -11.88 -9.34 13.33
C ALA A 4 -10.67 -9.15 14.24
N ASP A 5 -10.39 -10.12 15.11
CA ASP A 5 -9.22 -10.06 15.99
C ASP A 5 -7.93 -10.44 15.25
N ARG A 6 -8.05 -10.80 13.98
CA ARG A 6 -6.90 -11.17 13.16
C ARG A 6 -6.76 -10.18 12.02
N PRO A 7 -6.26 -8.97 12.28
CA PRO A 7 -6.03 -8.04 11.19
C PRO A 7 -4.87 -8.57 10.33
N ASP A 8 -5.18 -8.90 9.11
CA ASP A 8 -4.17 -9.35 8.15
C ASP A 8 -3.24 -8.18 7.78
N VAL A 9 -3.81 -6.98 7.71
CA VAL A 9 -3.03 -5.76 7.47
C VAL A 9 -3.52 -4.68 8.41
N ARG A 10 -2.60 -3.98 9.04
CA ARG A 10 -2.91 -2.77 9.79
C ARG A 10 -2.57 -1.57 8.93
N VAL A 11 -3.48 -0.62 8.89
CA VAL A 11 -3.33 0.61 8.11
C VAL A 11 -3.27 1.78 9.08
N THR A 12 -2.16 2.50 9.09
CA THR A 12 -2.01 3.72 9.88
C THR A 12 -1.52 4.84 8.97
N ALA A 13 -1.73 6.08 9.38
CA ALA A 13 -1.34 7.19 8.52
C ALA A 13 -0.83 8.38 9.31
N SER A 14 0.09 9.11 8.70
CA SER A 14 0.47 10.45 9.13
C SER A 14 -0.15 11.43 8.14
N LEU A 15 -0.91 12.40 8.67
CA LEU A 15 -1.59 13.40 7.87
C LEU A 15 -1.07 14.81 8.20
N GLU A 16 0.21 14.93 8.50
CA GLU A 16 0.83 16.22 8.74
C GLU A 16 0.63 17.16 7.57
N ASP A 17 0.68 16.59 6.36
CA ASP A 17 0.30 17.29 5.14
C ASP A 17 -0.87 16.50 4.53
N PRO A 18 -2.11 17.00 4.66
CA PRO A 18 -3.27 16.27 4.16
C PRO A 18 -3.27 16.02 2.65
N SER A 19 -2.52 16.82 1.89
CA SER A 19 -2.41 16.60 0.44
C SER A 19 -1.41 15.49 0.10
N HIS A 20 -0.59 15.09 1.07
CA HIS A 20 0.45 14.06 0.90
C HIS A 20 0.44 13.09 2.07
N PRO A 21 -0.63 12.29 2.23
CA PRO A 21 -0.65 11.34 3.34
C PRO A 21 0.45 10.30 3.21
N VAL A 22 1.03 9.94 4.36
CA VAL A 22 1.99 8.83 4.45
C VAL A 22 1.27 7.70 5.15
N ILE A 23 1.04 6.60 4.43
CA ILE A 23 0.27 5.47 4.92
C ILE A 23 1.19 4.30 5.15
N GLN A 24 1.21 3.78 6.37
CA GLN A 24 1.96 2.58 6.71
C GLN A 24 1.06 1.37 6.63
N LEU A 25 1.52 0.35 5.93
CA LEU A 25 0.85 -0.95 5.86
C LEU A 25 1.71 -1.97 6.58
N ALA A 26 1.10 -2.74 7.47
CA ALA A 26 1.81 -3.76 8.25
C ALA A 26 1.05 -5.07 8.19
N GLY A 27 1.75 -6.18 7.98
CA GLY A 27 1.17 -7.51 7.96
C GLY A 27 1.26 -8.19 6.61
N GLU A 28 0.22 -8.93 6.24
CA GLU A 28 0.18 -9.72 5.00
C GLU A 28 -0.87 -9.14 4.06
N LEU A 29 -0.41 -8.56 2.97
CA LEU A 29 -1.30 -7.95 1.98
C LEU A 29 -1.54 -8.95 0.85
N GLU A 30 -2.67 -9.61 0.90
CA GLU A 30 -3.02 -10.68 -0.02
C GLU A 30 -4.51 -10.65 -0.33
N LEU A 31 -4.97 -11.59 -1.16
CA LEU A 31 -6.36 -11.63 -1.61
C LEU A 31 -7.35 -11.56 -0.43
N ALA A 32 -7.08 -12.28 0.66
CA ALA A 32 -7.99 -12.32 1.80
C ALA A 32 -8.08 -10.99 2.55
N SER A 33 -7.03 -10.15 2.49
CA SER A 33 -6.98 -8.89 3.24
C SER A 33 -7.17 -7.66 2.36
N VAL A 34 -7.16 -7.81 1.04
CA VAL A 34 -7.07 -6.66 0.13
C VAL A 34 -8.26 -5.71 0.27
N GLU A 35 -9.48 -6.20 0.45
CA GLU A 35 -10.64 -5.33 0.54
C GLU A 35 -10.69 -4.56 1.85
N THR A 36 -10.31 -5.19 2.95
CA THR A 36 -10.21 -4.52 4.24
C THR A 36 -9.12 -3.44 4.18
N THR A 37 -8.01 -3.75 3.54
CA THR A 37 -6.91 -2.80 3.37
C THR A 37 -7.33 -1.62 2.50
N ARG A 38 -8.05 -1.89 1.41
CA ARG A 38 -8.56 -0.84 0.53
C ARG A 38 -9.43 0.14 1.30
N ALA A 39 -10.36 -0.38 2.11
CA ALA A 39 -11.23 0.47 2.91
C ALA A 39 -10.43 1.32 3.90
N GLY A 40 -9.43 0.71 4.55
CA GLY A 40 -8.58 1.45 5.48
C GLY A 40 -7.80 2.57 4.82
N ILE A 41 -7.29 2.32 3.62
CA ILE A 41 -6.58 3.35 2.84
C ILE A 41 -7.53 4.48 2.47
N HIS A 42 -8.73 4.15 2.01
CA HIS A 42 -9.72 5.15 1.60
C HIS A 42 -10.06 6.12 2.72
N ASP A 43 -10.05 5.66 3.96
CA ASP A 43 -10.35 6.50 5.12
C ASP A 43 -9.36 7.67 5.26
N TYR A 44 -8.16 7.52 4.73
CA TYR A 44 -7.12 8.53 4.81
C TYR A 44 -6.98 9.38 3.55
N LEU A 45 -7.67 9.02 2.47
CA LEU A 45 -7.61 9.79 1.23
C LEU A 45 -8.72 10.83 1.20
N THR A 46 -8.39 12.00 0.67
CA THR A 46 -9.36 13.07 0.47
C THR A 46 -9.29 13.54 -0.97
N GLY A 47 -10.26 14.35 -1.38
CA GLY A 47 -10.22 14.96 -2.71
C GLY A 47 -9.01 15.87 -2.91
N ALA A 48 -8.34 16.28 -1.82
CA ALA A 48 -7.15 17.11 -1.91
C ALA A 48 -5.86 16.28 -1.97
N SER A 49 -5.95 14.95 -1.84
CA SER A 49 -4.76 14.08 -1.88
C SER A 49 -4.19 14.07 -3.30
N SER A 50 -2.98 14.58 -3.46
CA SER A 50 -2.32 14.64 -4.77
C SER A 50 -1.16 13.67 -4.88
N ARG A 51 -0.68 13.16 -3.75
CA ARG A 51 0.39 12.16 -3.68
C ARG A 51 0.19 11.34 -2.43
N VAL A 52 0.42 10.04 -2.54
CA VAL A 52 0.36 9.14 -1.39
C VAL A 52 1.70 8.43 -1.30
N THR A 53 2.28 8.39 -0.10
CA THR A 53 3.47 7.58 0.17
C THR A 53 3.05 6.39 1.00
N PHE A 54 3.39 5.19 0.53
CA PHE A 54 3.19 3.97 1.30
C PHE A 54 4.51 3.53 1.91
N ASP A 55 4.53 3.40 3.23
CA ASP A 55 5.64 2.80 3.95
C ASP A 55 5.34 1.32 4.11
N LEU A 56 6.12 0.48 3.45
CA LEU A 56 5.90 -0.96 3.38
C LEU A 56 6.87 -1.74 4.27
N GLY A 57 7.61 -1.04 5.13
CA GLY A 57 8.64 -1.67 5.94
C GLY A 57 8.16 -2.75 6.89
N GLU A 58 6.89 -2.71 7.27
CA GLU A 58 6.30 -3.71 8.17
C GLU A 58 5.46 -4.76 7.45
N LEU A 59 5.45 -4.76 6.13
CA LEU A 59 4.79 -5.84 5.38
C LEU A 59 5.67 -7.08 5.41
N THR A 60 5.05 -8.22 5.71
CA THR A 60 5.73 -9.50 5.73
C THR A 60 5.40 -10.36 4.53
N PHE A 61 4.36 -9.98 3.77
CA PHE A 61 3.97 -10.69 2.56
C PHE A 61 3.14 -9.79 1.67
N MET A 62 3.27 -9.99 0.35
CA MET A 62 2.41 -9.34 -0.64
C MET A 62 2.28 -10.27 -1.86
N ASP A 63 1.05 -10.40 -2.37
CA ASP A 63 0.80 -11.11 -3.62
C ASP A 63 0.30 -10.12 -4.68
N SER A 64 -0.14 -10.65 -5.82
CA SER A 64 -0.60 -9.82 -6.94
C SER A 64 -1.83 -8.97 -6.59
N SER A 65 -2.64 -9.39 -5.61
CA SER A 65 -3.79 -8.60 -5.17
C SER A 65 -3.34 -7.31 -4.52
N GLY A 66 -2.25 -7.36 -3.75
CA GLY A 66 -1.67 -6.17 -3.15
C GLY A 66 -1.10 -5.23 -4.20
N ILE A 67 -0.42 -5.79 -5.21
CA ILE A 67 0.10 -4.99 -6.31
C ILE A 67 -1.03 -4.28 -7.03
N ALA A 68 -2.12 -4.99 -7.32
CA ALA A 68 -3.28 -4.40 -7.99
C ALA A 68 -3.88 -3.25 -7.19
N LEU A 69 -3.92 -3.40 -5.86
CA LEU A 69 -4.41 -2.34 -4.99
C LEU A 69 -3.53 -1.09 -5.08
N LEU A 70 -2.21 -1.26 -5.02
CA LEU A 70 -1.29 -0.13 -5.12
C LEU A 70 -1.40 0.58 -6.48
N VAL A 71 -1.53 -0.18 -7.56
CA VAL A 71 -1.72 0.38 -8.90
C VAL A 71 -3.03 1.16 -8.96
N GLN A 72 -4.11 0.61 -8.38
CA GLN A 72 -5.39 1.28 -8.39
C GLN A 72 -5.35 2.60 -7.64
N VAL A 73 -4.72 2.63 -6.47
CA VAL A 73 -4.54 3.87 -5.71
C VAL A 73 -3.74 4.88 -6.54
N SER A 74 -2.69 4.42 -7.22
CA SER A 74 -1.88 5.28 -8.09
C SER A 74 -2.73 5.91 -9.18
N ASN A 75 -3.64 5.15 -9.78
CA ASN A 75 -4.52 5.68 -10.81
C ASN A 75 -5.52 6.70 -10.25
N ASP A 76 -6.01 6.47 -9.03
CA ASP A 76 -7.00 7.34 -8.42
C ASP A 76 -6.40 8.65 -7.91
N VAL A 77 -5.21 8.60 -7.35
CA VAL A 77 -4.55 9.77 -6.75
C VAL A 77 -3.66 10.50 -7.75
N GLY A 78 -3.03 9.75 -8.65
CA GLY A 78 -2.13 10.29 -9.66
C GLY A 78 -0.66 10.08 -9.35
N ALA A 79 -0.26 10.01 -8.09
CA ALA A 79 1.13 9.79 -7.71
C ALA A 79 1.20 8.95 -6.45
N VAL A 80 1.91 7.82 -6.53
CA VAL A 80 2.16 6.95 -5.39
C VAL A 80 3.66 6.73 -5.28
N ARG A 81 4.18 6.88 -4.07
CA ARG A 81 5.58 6.60 -3.76
C ARG A 81 5.63 5.47 -2.76
N LEU A 82 6.57 4.55 -2.96
CA LEU A 82 6.79 3.45 -2.02
C LEU A 82 8.11 3.66 -1.31
N VAL A 83 8.12 3.51 0.01
CA VAL A 83 9.34 3.62 0.81
C VAL A 83 9.49 2.37 1.69
N ASN A 84 10.73 2.09 2.07
CA ASN A 84 11.08 0.94 2.92
C ASN A 84 10.55 -0.37 2.34
N VAL A 85 10.70 -0.55 1.03
CA VAL A 85 10.15 -1.70 0.31
C VAL A 85 10.91 -2.97 0.69
N PRO A 86 10.25 -3.97 1.30
CA PRO A 86 10.93 -5.21 1.67
C PRO A 86 11.36 -6.01 0.43
N PRO A 87 12.39 -6.86 0.55
CA PRO A 87 12.84 -7.66 -0.59
C PRO A 87 11.74 -8.49 -1.25
N ILE A 88 10.82 -9.05 -0.45
CA ILE A 88 9.73 -9.85 -1.01
C ILE A 88 8.81 -9.00 -1.89
N VAL A 89 8.53 -7.77 -1.48
CA VAL A 89 7.69 -6.85 -2.26
C VAL A 89 8.44 -6.40 -3.52
N HIS A 90 9.70 -6.04 -3.38
CA HIS A 90 10.54 -5.65 -4.49
C HIS A 90 10.57 -6.75 -5.56
N ARG A 91 10.69 -8.00 -5.13
CA ARG A 91 10.73 -9.15 -6.03
C ARG A 91 9.42 -9.31 -6.81
N VAL A 92 8.28 -9.12 -6.13
CA VAL A 92 6.98 -9.19 -6.80
C VAL A 92 6.82 -8.06 -7.80
N LEU A 93 7.24 -6.85 -7.45
CA LEU A 93 7.19 -5.71 -8.36
C LEU A 93 8.08 -5.93 -9.57
N GLU A 94 9.27 -6.47 -9.34
CA GLU A 94 10.19 -6.79 -10.44
C GLU A 94 9.59 -7.83 -11.38
N ALA A 95 9.03 -8.90 -10.81
CA ALA A 95 8.44 -9.98 -11.60
C ALA A 95 7.24 -9.51 -12.42
N THR A 96 6.53 -8.50 -11.97
CA THR A 96 5.37 -7.95 -12.68
C THR A 96 5.72 -6.77 -13.57
N GLY A 97 6.99 -6.36 -13.62
CA GLY A 97 7.42 -5.25 -14.45
C GLY A 97 7.01 -3.87 -13.93
N LEU A 98 6.72 -3.75 -12.64
CA LEU A 98 6.18 -2.53 -12.06
C LEU A 98 7.17 -1.70 -11.26
N LEU A 99 8.45 -2.09 -11.21
CA LEU A 99 9.44 -1.29 -10.47
C LEU A 99 9.46 0.15 -10.92
N GLU A 100 9.55 0.39 -12.22
CA GLU A 100 9.62 1.75 -12.76
C GLU A 100 8.33 2.53 -12.50
N HIS A 101 7.20 1.85 -12.53
CA HIS A 101 5.91 2.49 -12.27
C HIS A 101 5.90 3.19 -10.91
N PHE A 102 6.61 2.62 -9.93
CA PHE A 102 6.70 3.19 -8.60
C PHE A 102 8.04 3.90 -8.33
N GLY A 103 8.82 4.14 -9.37
CA GLY A 103 10.07 4.86 -9.24
C GLY A 103 11.19 4.09 -8.56
N LEU A 104 11.12 2.76 -8.62
CA LEU A 104 12.12 1.90 -7.98
C LEU A 104 13.13 1.38 -8.98
N SER A 105 14.36 1.16 -8.50
CA SER A 105 15.43 0.57 -9.30
C SER A 105 15.45 -0.94 -9.15
N PRO A 106 15.87 -1.67 -10.19
CA PRO A 106 16.01 -3.13 -10.13
C PRO A 106 17.01 -3.59 -9.09
#